data_6a48848ac30a6415f1d36a8ad6d5bff7
#
_entry.id   6a48848ac30a6415f1d36a8ad6d5bff7
#
_cell.length_a   1.000
_cell.length_b   1.000
_cell.length_c   1.000
_cell.angle_alpha   90.00
_cell.angle_beta   90.00
_cell.angle_gamma   90.00
#
_symmetry.space_group_name_H-M   'P 1'
#
loop_
_entity.id
_entity.type
_entity.pdbx_description
1 polymer ?
#
loop_
_entity_poly.entity_id
_entity_poly.type
_entity_poly.pdbx_seq_one_letter_code
_entity_poly.pdbx_strand_id
1 'polypeptide(L)'
;MALLVIACNLVLFSCQGYIEMLGKWTYLLIFNMFLLYGSIFYFNLLYLVPRYLLKQRYLTYILSLSTALIVVFIFQATQEYIVSDIFSVPNIYVGYSKVAFVMDYLSSFPLTLLSIMGGGMTVLLRLWILENQRVMQLEKIRLQSEIEHLKEQISPSMLFRVLHYS
;
A
#
# COMPACT_ATOMS: atom_id res chain seq x y z
N MET A 1 -8.75 -3.78 6.41
CA MET A 1 -9.27 -3.49 7.75
C MET A 1 -8.20 -3.68 8.84
N ALA A 2 -7.59 -4.86 9.01
CA ALA A 2 -6.60 -5.09 10.08
C ALA A 2 -5.41 -4.10 10.06
N LEU A 3 -4.83 -3.81 8.90
CA LEU A 3 -3.74 -2.85 8.71
C LEU A 3 -4.11 -1.42 9.19
N LEU A 4 -5.35 -1.01 8.95
CA LEU A 4 -5.86 0.29 9.35
C LEU A 4 -6.02 0.38 10.87
N VAL A 5 -6.46 -0.70 11.49
CA VAL A 5 -6.58 -0.81 12.97
C VAL A 5 -5.19 -0.80 13.62
N ILE A 6 -4.20 -1.50 13.06
CA ILE A 6 -2.83 -1.51 13.56
C ILE A 6 -2.21 -0.11 13.43
N ALA A 7 -2.37 0.55 12.27
CA ALA A 7 -1.90 1.90 12.07
C ALA A 7 -2.55 2.90 13.04
N CYS A 8 -3.86 2.78 13.29
CA CYS A 8 -4.59 3.54 14.29
C CYS A 8 -3.98 3.40 15.68
N ASN A 9 -3.74 2.15 16.10
CA ASN A 9 -3.20 1.87 17.44
C ASN A 9 -1.77 2.41 17.59
N LEU A 10 -0.93 2.30 16.54
CA LEU A 10 0.42 2.84 16.55
C LEU A 10 0.43 4.36 16.65
N VAL A 11 -0.45 5.05 15.90
CA VAL A 11 -0.58 6.51 15.99
C VAL A 11 -1.09 6.94 17.37
N LEU A 12 -2.09 6.24 17.91
CA LEU A 12 -2.60 6.51 19.26
C LEU A 12 -1.53 6.32 20.32
N PHE A 13 -0.74 5.26 20.21
CA PHE A 13 0.36 4.98 21.14
C PHE A 13 1.44 6.08 21.06
N SER A 14 1.81 6.51 19.86
CA SER A 14 2.77 7.59 19.64
C SER A 14 2.29 8.94 20.19
N CYS A 15 0.97 9.16 20.26
CA CYS A 15 0.36 10.40 20.74
C CYS A 15 -0.03 10.39 22.22
N GLN A 16 0.26 9.31 22.96
CA GLN A 16 -0.14 9.18 24.37
C GLN A 16 0.37 10.31 25.26
N GLY A 17 1.61 10.77 25.05
CA GLY A 17 2.17 11.92 25.75
C GLY A 17 1.44 13.24 25.47
N TYR A 18 0.85 13.40 24.29
CA TYR A 18 0.08 14.59 23.92
C TYR A 18 -1.32 14.59 24.51
N ILE A 19 -1.91 13.41 24.81
CA ILE A 19 -3.26 13.29 25.37
C ILE A 19 -3.32 13.92 26.76
N GLU A 20 -2.28 13.77 27.56
CA GLU A 20 -2.20 14.34 28.91
C GLU A 20 -2.03 15.87 28.89
N MET A 21 -1.34 16.41 27.87
CA MET A 21 -1.03 17.84 27.79
C MET A 21 -2.09 18.66 27.05
N LEU A 22 -2.60 18.16 25.92
CA LEU A 22 -3.50 18.90 25.02
C LEU A 22 -4.99 18.52 25.17
N GLY A 23 -5.33 17.44 25.87
CA GLY A 23 -6.73 17.00 26.06
C GLY A 23 -7.45 16.76 24.73
N LYS A 24 -8.57 17.48 24.50
CA LYS A 24 -9.42 17.30 23.32
C LYS A 24 -8.74 17.64 21.98
N TRP A 25 -7.75 18.50 21.97
CA TRP A 25 -7.03 18.92 20.76
C TRP A 25 -6.14 17.80 20.19
N THR A 26 -5.77 16.84 21.01
CA THR A 26 -5.01 15.66 20.56
C THR A 26 -5.75 14.88 19.49
N TYR A 27 -7.08 14.76 19.59
CA TYR A 27 -7.88 14.06 18.59
C TYR A 27 -7.81 14.73 17.21
N LEU A 28 -7.73 16.05 17.17
CA LEU A 28 -7.58 16.81 15.93
C LEU A 28 -6.22 16.56 15.28
N LEU A 29 -5.16 16.50 16.09
CA LEU A 29 -3.82 16.16 15.61
C LEU A 29 -3.76 14.73 15.07
N ILE A 30 -4.33 13.77 15.78
CA ILE A 30 -4.42 12.38 15.35
C ILE A 30 -5.17 12.27 14.02
N PHE A 31 -6.31 12.96 13.89
CA PHE A 31 -7.09 12.99 12.66
C PHE A 31 -6.28 13.56 11.48
N ASN A 32 -5.53 14.64 11.71
CA ASN A 32 -4.68 15.24 10.68
C ASN A 32 -3.54 14.30 10.23
N MET A 33 -2.92 13.58 11.17
CA MET A 33 -1.94 12.54 10.85
C MET A 33 -2.55 11.40 10.02
N PHE A 34 -3.76 10.98 10.37
CA PHE A 34 -4.51 9.98 9.59
C PHE A 34 -4.75 10.43 8.15
N LEU A 35 -5.13 11.68 7.97
CA LEU A 35 -5.38 12.28 6.67
C LEU A 35 -4.10 12.33 5.83
N LEU A 36 -2.98 12.66 6.45
CA LEU A 36 -1.67 12.67 5.82
C LEU A 36 -1.26 11.27 5.34
N TYR A 37 -1.27 10.27 6.22
CA TYR A 37 -0.90 8.90 5.86
C TYR A 37 -1.84 8.30 4.82
N GLY A 38 -3.14 8.57 4.95
CA GLY A 38 -4.14 8.18 3.97
C GLY A 38 -3.88 8.81 2.60
N SER A 39 -3.54 10.09 2.56
CA SER A 39 -3.21 10.80 1.31
C SER A 39 -1.99 10.19 0.63
N ILE A 40 -0.94 9.87 1.37
CA ILE A 40 0.26 9.23 0.82
C ILE A 40 -0.05 7.83 0.31
N PHE A 41 -0.84 7.05 1.06
CA PHE A 41 -1.27 5.74 0.63
C PHE A 41 -2.04 5.80 -0.69
N TYR A 42 -3.04 6.68 -0.80
CA TYR A 42 -3.81 6.85 -2.03
C TYR A 42 -2.99 7.43 -3.17
N PHE A 43 -2.12 8.39 -2.90
CA PHE A 43 -1.22 8.95 -3.91
C PHE A 43 -0.27 7.89 -4.46
N ASN A 44 0.29 7.06 -3.61
CA ASN A 44 1.11 5.93 -4.05
C ASN A 44 0.30 4.94 -4.89
N LEU A 45 -0.87 4.53 -4.41
CA LEU A 45 -1.71 3.53 -5.05
C LEU A 45 -2.25 3.99 -6.42
N LEU A 46 -2.73 5.23 -6.52
CA LEU A 46 -3.39 5.74 -7.73
C LEU A 46 -2.42 6.33 -8.74
N TYR A 47 -1.31 6.90 -8.29
CA TYR A 47 -0.42 7.67 -9.17
C TYR A 47 0.96 7.04 -9.33
N LEU A 48 1.67 6.76 -8.23
CA LEU A 48 3.06 6.29 -8.32
C LEU A 48 3.17 4.87 -8.88
N VAL A 49 2.37 3.96 -8.37
CA VAL A 49 2.44 2.55 -8.78
C VAL A 49 2.08 2.37 -10.25
N PRO A 50 0.95 2.86 -10.79
CA PRO A 50 0.61 2.66 -12.19
C PRO A 50 1.53 3.41 -13.15
N ARG A 51 2.06 4.55 -12.74
CA ARG A 51 2.85 5.40 -13.64
C ARG A 51 4.33 5.02 -13.70
N TYR A 52 4.92 4.58 -12.60
CA TYR A 52 6.35 4.33 -12.50
C TYR A 52 6.68 2.85 -12.26
N LEU A 53 6.02 2.20 -11.33
CA LEU A 53 6.32 0.81 -10.99
C LEU A 53 5.96 -0.15 -12.14
N LEU A 54 4.78 0.00 -12.73
CA LEU A 54 4.33 -0.84 -13.85
C LEU A 54 5.13 -0.58 -15.15
N LYS A 55 5.69 0.61 -15.31
CA LYS A 55 6.55 0.95 -16.44
C LYS A 55 8.03 0.60 -16.23
N GLN A 56 8.35 -0.16 -15.17
CA GLN A 56 9.70 -0.58 -14.81
C GLN A 56 10.70 0.58 -14.59
N ARG A 57 10.20 1.77 -14.27
CA ARG A 57 11.03 2.94 -13.95
C ARG A 57 11.29 3.02 -12.45
N TYR A 58 12.01 2.04 -11.92
CA TYR A 58 12.26 1.88 -10.48
C TYR A 58 12.99 3.08 -9.85
N LEU A 59 13.97 3.67 -10.53
CA LEU A 59 14.70 4.84 -10.04
C LEU A 59 13.77 6.04 -9.79
N THR A 60 12.90 6.33 -10.76
CA THR A 60 11.94 7.44 -10.63
C THR A 60 10.91 7.17 -9.52
N TYR A 61 10.52 5.90 -9.35
CA TYR A 61 9.64 5.49 -8.26
C TYR A 61 10.30 5.72 -6.90
N ILE A 62 11.55 5.28 -6.70
CA ILE A 62 12.30 5.45 -5.45
C ILE A 62 12.52 6.94 -5.14
N LEU A 63 12.90 7.75 -6.14
CA LEU A 63 13.06 9.20 -5.96
C LEU A 63 11.75 9.88 -5.54
N SER A 64 10.64 9.55 -6.20
CA SER A 64 9.31 10.09 -5.84
C SER A 64 8.89 9.68 -4.43
N LEU A 65 9.23 8.47 -4.03
CA LEU A 65 8.95 7.94 -2.71
C LEU A 65 9.79 8.65 -1.64
N SER A 66 11.06 8.88 -1.91
CA SER A 66 11.96 9.65 -1.04
C SER A 66 11.45 11.10 -0.87
N THR A 67 10.98 11.72 -1.96
CA THR A 67 10.39 13.07 -1.90
C THR A 67 9.12 13.08 -1.03
N ALA A 68 8.25 12.08 -1.15
CA ALA A 68 7.06 11.94 -0.31
C ALA A 68 7.43 11.81 1.18
N LEU A 69 8.46 11.04 1.52
CA LEU A 69 8.95 10.92 2.90
C LEU A 69 9.48 12.24 3.46
N ILE A 70 10.21 13.01 2.65
CA ILE A 70 10.69 14.34 3.05
C ILE A 70 9.52 15.29 3.31
N VAL A 71 8.48 15.27 2.48
CA VAL A 71 7.27 16.08 2.67
C VAL A 71 6.56 15.73 3.97
N VAL A 72 6.44 14.44 4.30
CA VAL A 72 5.87 13.99 5.58
C VAL A 72 6.68 14.53 6.76
N PHE A 73 8.00 14.41 6.68
CA PHE A 73 8.89 14.87 7.73
C PHE A 73 8.74 16.39 7.97
N ILE A 74 8.74 17.19 6.90
CA ILE A 74 8.53 18.65 6.99
C ILE A 74 7.16 18.96 7.58
N PHE A 75 6.13 18.23 7.17
CA PHE A 75 4.77 18.44 7.68
C PHE A 75 4.65 18.13 9.17
N GLN A 76 5.23 17.03 9.64
CA GLN A 76 5.28 16.69 11.07
C GLN A 76 6.00 17.76 11.87
N ALA A 77 7.20 18.18 11.42
CA ALA A 77 7.96 19.23 12.10
C ALA A 77 7.18 20.56 12.17
N THR A 78 6.47 20.91 11.10
CA THR A 78 5.64 22.13 11.06
C THR A 78 4.47 22.04 12.02
N GLN A 79 3.81 20.88 12.10
CA GLN A 79 2.70 20.68 13.06
C GLN A 79 3.16 20.82 14.50
N GLU A 80 4.28 20.26 14.88
CA GLU A 80 4.83 20.37 16.24
C GLU A 80 5.17 21.80 16.58
N TYR A 81 5.78 22.53 15.63
CA TYR A 81 6.08 23.95 15.82
C TYR A 81 4.81 24.77 16.04
N ILE A 82 3.77 24.58 15.22
CA ILE A 82 2.49 25.29 15.33
C ILE A 82 1.80 24.98 16.66
N VAL A 83 1.80 23.71 17.08
CA VAL A 83 1.18 23.28 18.33
C VAL A 83 1.91 23.90 19.54
N SER A 84 3.23 23.91 19.52
CA SER A 84 4.04 24.52 20.58
C SER A 84 3.79 26.02 20.70
N ASP A 85 3.67 26.73 19.57
CA ASP A 85 3.50 28.19 19.54
C ASP A 85 2.06 28.61 19.91
N ILE A 86 1.04 27.96 19.33
CA ILE A 86 -0.37 28.34 19.55
C ILE A 86 -0.88 27.93 20.93
N PHE A 87 -0.51 26.75 21.43
CA PHE A 87 -1.03 26.25 22.70
C PHE A 87 -0.12 26.55 23.88
N SER A 88 1.02 27.22 23.65
CA SER A 88 2.02 27.52 24.70
C SER A 88 2.42 26.29 25.51
N VAL A 89 2.32 25.12 24.89
CA VAL A 89 2.73 23.87 25.49
C VAL A 89 4.26 23.82 25.49
N PRO A 90 4.91 23.57 26.65
CA PRO A 90 6.36 23.46 26.68
C PRO A 90 6.78 22.43 25.64
N ASN A 91 7.68 22.85 24.78
CA ASN A 91 8.19 22.01 23.71
C ASN A 91 8.71 20.73 24.34
N ILE A 92 8.12 19.58 24.04
CA ILE A 92 8.42 18.27 24.63
C ILE A 92 9.91 17.96 24.48
N TYR A 93 10.55 18.55 23.49
CA TYR A 93 11.96 18.38 23.19
C TYR A 93 12.90 19.34 23.96
N VAL A 94 12.37 20.19 24.84
CA VAL A 94 13.22 21.02 25.72
C VAL A 94 13.95 20.10 26.70
N GLY A 95 15.25 19.91 26.48
CA GLY A 95 16.09 18.99 27.24
C GLY A 95 16.44 17.68 26.52
N TYR A 96 15.83 17.40 25.38
CA TYR A 96 16.23 16.24 24.57
C TYR A 96 17.56 16.50 23.84
N SER A 97 18.42 15.49 23.81
CA SER A 97 19.59 15.55 22.94
C SER A 97 19.17 15.55 21.47
N LYS A 98 20.00 16.12 20.58
CA LYS A 98 19.74 16.08 19.11
C LYS A 98 19.50 14.67 18.59
N VAL A 99 20.12 13.66 19.22
CA VAL A 99 19.95 12.25 18.88
C VAL A 99 18.57 11.74 19.27
N ALA A 100 18.06 12.10 20.44
CA ALA A 100 16.73 11.70 20.88
C ALA A 100 15.63 12.32 19.99
N PHE A 101 15.77 13.56 19.57
CA PHE A 101 14.90 14.22 18.61
C PHE A 101 14.84 13.46 17.27
N VAL A 102 16.00 13.12 16.70
CA VAL A 102 16.05 12.35 15.46
C VAL A 102 15.45 10.96 15.63
N MET A 103 15.66 10.30 16.77
CA MET A 103 15.10 8.97 17.06
C MET A 103 13.57 9.00 17.14
N ASP A 104 12.99 10.04 17.68
CA ASP A 104 11.52 10.20 17.78
C ASP A 104 10.90 10.37 16.39
N TYR A 105 11.48 11.19 15.54
CA TYR A 105 11.07 11.28 14.13
C TYR A 105 11.29 9.97 13.36
N LEU A 106 12.36 9.24 13.66
CA LEU A 106 12.62 7.94 13.05
C LEU A 106 11.57 6.90 13.48
N SER A 107 10.93 7.05 14.63
CA SER A 107 9.87 6.16 15.11
C SER A 107 8.62 6.20 14.22
N SER A 108 8.36 7.31 13.54
CA SER A 108 7.26 7.47 12.58
C SER A 108 7.56 6.87 11.20
N PHE A 109 8.83 6.58 10.91
CA PHE A 109 9.29 6.03 9.64
C PHE A 109 8.69 4.64 9.31
N PRO A 110 8.58 3.67 10.24
CA PRO A 110 7.94 2.39 9.97
C PRO A 110 6.48 2.53 9.51
N LEU A 111 5.75 3.48 10.07
CA LEU A 111 4.34 3.70 9.73
C LEU A 111 4.17 4.24 8.31
N THR A 112 5.00 5.18 7.89
CA THR A 112 5.03 5.69 6.52
C THR A 112 5.44 4.61 5.52
N LEU A 113 6.47 3.83 5.85
CA LEU A 113 6.89 2.68 5.04
C LEU A 113 5.76 1.66 4.87
N LEU A 114 5.07 1.34 5.94
CA LEU A 114 3.96 0.38 5.93
C LEU A 114 2.78 0.87 5.08
N SER A 115 2.48 2.17 5.12
CA SER A 115 1.46 2.80 4.27
C SER A 115 1.84 2.74 2.79
N ILE A 116 3.11 2.98 2.47
CA ILE A 116 3.63 2.94 1.11
C ILE A 116 3.67 1.50 0.57
N MET A 117 4.21 0.56 1.36
CA MET A 117 4.27 -0.85 0.96
C MET A 117 2.87 -1.45 0.81
N GLY A 118 1.94 -1.12 1.70
CA GLY A 118 0.56 -1.60 1.62
C GLY A 118 -0.15 -1.18 0.32
N GLY A 119 0.06 0.06 -0.13
CA GLY A 119 -0.46 0.53 -1.40
C GLY A 119 0.15 -0.20 -2.61
N GLY A 120 1.47 -0.37 -2.62
CA GLY A 120 2.16 -1.12 -3.68
C GLY A 120 1.74 -2.58 -3.73
N MET A 121 1.69 -3.24 -2.58
CA MET A 121 1.31 -4.66 -2.46
C MET A 121 -0.11 -4.94 -2.98
N THR A 122 -1.07 -4.06 -2.70
CA THR A 122 -2.45 -4.21 -3.19
C THR A 122 -2.54 -4.19 -4.71
N VAL A 123 -1.77 -3.32 -5.37
CA VAL A 123 -1.77 -3.26 -6.84
C VAL A 123 -1.07 -4.49 -7.44
N LEU A 124 0.08 -4.88 -6.88
CA LEU A 124 0.80 -6.06 -7.33
C LEU A 124 -0.04 -7.33 -7.19
N LEU A 125 -0.75 -7.51 -6.08
CA LEU A 125 -1.67 -8.63 -5.88
C LEU A 125 -2.81 -8.62 -6.90
N ARG A 126 -3.43 -7.47 -7.17
CA ARG A 126 -4.47 -7.37 -8.20
C ARG A 126 -3.95 -7.75 -9.58
N LEU A 127 -2.78 -7.27 -9.96
CA LEU A 127 -2.18 -7.61 -11.25
C LEU A 127 -1.84 -9.09 -11.35
N TRP A 128 -1.30 -9.66 -10.28
CA TRP A 128 -0.99 -11.10 -10.23
C TRP A 128 -2.26 -11.96 -10.37
N ILE A 129 -3.35 -11.58 -9.69
CA ILE A 129 -4.64 -12.27 -9.81
C ILE A 129 -5.18 -12.18 -11.25
N LEU A 130 -5.14 -11.00 -11.86
CA LEU A 130 -5.60 -10.80 -13.24
C LEU A 130 -4.77 -11.60 -14.25
N GLU A 131 -3.46 -11.64 -14.07
CA GLU A 131 -2.57 -12.41 -14.94
C GLU A 131 -2.82 -13.93 -14.79
N ASN A 132 -2.97 -14.42 -13.57
CA ASN A 132 -3.33 -15.81 -13.33
C ASN A 132 -4.68 -16.19 -13.94
N GLN A 133 -5.69 -15.32 -13.86
CA GLN A 133 -6.98 -15.56 -14.51
C GLN A 133 -6.83 -15.61 -16.03
N ARG A 134 -5.99 -14.77 -16.61
CA ARG A 134 -5.70 -14.76 -18.04
C ARG A 134 -5.01 -16.05 -18.50
N VAL A 135 -4.01 -16.49 -17.74
CA VAL A 135 -3.30 -17.76 -18.01
C VAL A 135 -4.27 -18.93 -17.94
N MET A 136 -5.10 -19.01 -16.91
CA MET A 136 -6.11 -20.08 -16.79
C MET A 136 -7.13 -20.07 -17.94
N GLN A 137 -7.54 -18.90 -18.41
CA GLN A 137 -8.44 -18.78 -19.57
C GLN A 137 -7.78 -19.28 -20.85
N LEU A 138 -6.52 -18.92 -21.09
CA LEU A 138 -5.75 -19.40 -22.25
C LEU A 138 -5.56 -20.93 -22.22
N GLU A 139 -5.25 -21.46 -21.04
CA GLU A 139 -5.10 -22.91 -20.85
C GLU A 139 -6.42 -23.65 -21.11
N LYS A 140 -7.54 -23.10 -20.63
CA LYS A 140 -8.87 -23.66 -20.92
C LYS A 140 -9.19 -23.66 -22.43
N ILE A 141 -8.91 -22.56 -23.12
CA ILE A 141 -9.11 -22.45 -24.58
C ILE A 141 -8.22 -23.48 -25.32
N ARG A 142 -6.97 -23.61 -24.89
CA ARG A 142 -6.03 -24.59 -25.46
C ARG A 142 -6.54 -26.03 -25.29
N LEU A 143 -6.94 -26.41 -24.08
CA LEU A 143 -7.48 -27.71 -23.80
C LEU A 143 -8.76 -28.00 -24.60
N GLN A 144 -9.60 -26.98 -24.77
CA GLN A 144 -10.83 -27.09 -25.56
C GLN A 144 -10.52 -27.32 -27.04
N SER A 145 -9.53 -26.62 -27.58
CA SER A 145 -9.05 -26.80 -28.96
C SER A 145 -8.41 -28.16 -29.15
N GLU A 146 -7.65 -28.68 -28.19
CA GLU A 146 -7.07 -30.04 -28.24
C GLU A 146 -8.17 -31.11 -28.24
N ILE A 147 -9.23 -30.94 -27.43
CA ILE A 147 -10.38 -31.84 -27.42
C ILE A 147 -11.12 -31.83 -28.77
N GLU A 148 -11.33 -30.63 -29.34
CA GLU A 148 -11.97 -30.51 -30.66
C GLU A 148 -11.12 -31.17 -31.74
N HIS A 149 -9.83 -30.96 -31.74
CA HIS A 149 -8.91 -31.58 -32.68
C HIS A 149 -8.88 -33.13 -32.55
N LEU A 150 -8.90 -33.63 -31.30
CA LEU A 150 -9.01 -35.08 -31.06
C LEU A 150 -10.36 -35.64 -31.54
N LYS A 151 -11.47 -34.89 -31.38
CA LYS A 151 -12.78 -35.29 -31.91
C LYS A 151 -12.80 -35.35 -33.44
N GLU A 152 -12.13 -34.40 -34.10
CA GLU A 152 -12.02 -34.41 -35.57
C GLU A 152 -11.17 -35.60 -36.10
N GLN A 153 -10.15 -36.00 -35.33
CA GLN A 153 -9.34 -37.22 -35.68
C GLN A 153 -10.12 -38.51 -35.53
N ILE A 154 -11.14 -38.53 -34.65
CA ILE A 154 -12.05 -39.67 -34.57
C ILE A 154 -13.05 -39.53 -35.73
N SER A 155 -12.64 -39.98 -36.89
CA SER A 155 -13.44 -39.96 -38.10
C SER A 155 -14.81 -40.61 -37.83
N PRO A 156 -15.94 -39.90 -38.12
CA PRO A 156 -17.28 -40.48 -37.96
C PRO A 156 -17.44 -41.81 -38.71
N SER A 157 -16.69 -42.02 -39.79
CA SER A 157 -16.68 -43.25 -40.54
C SER A 157 -16.10 -44.45 -39.74
N MET A 158 -15.19 -44.23 -38.81
CA MET A 158 -14.68 -45.27 -37.93
C MET A 158 -15.70 -45.68 -36.87
N LEU A 159 -16.44 -44.75 -36.30
CA LEU A 159 -17.52 -45.00 -35.35
C LEU A 159 -18.66 -45.78 -35.99
N PHE A 160 -19.07 -45.44 -37.20
CA PHE A 160 -20.09 -46.19 -37.96
C PHE A 160 -19.63 -47.60 -38.35
N ARG A 161 -18.34 -47.80 -38.63
CA ARG A 161 -17.79 -49.12 -38.91
C ARG A 161 -17.80 -50.05 -37.68
N VAL A 162 -17.43 -49.55 -36.51
CA VAL A 162 -17.43 -50.30 -35.25
C VAL A 162 -18.85 -50.67 -34.83
N LEU A 163 -19.83 -49.78 -35.03
CA LEU A 163 -21.23 -50.03 -34.72
C LEU A 163 -21.94 -50.98 -35.69
N HIS A 164 -21.43 -51.11 -36.92
CA HIS A 164 -22.05 -52.02 -37.94
C HIS A 164 -21.48 -53.44 -37.88
N TYR A 165 -20.38 -53.67 -37.14
CA TYR A 165 -19.76 -54.98 -36.92
C TYR A 165 -20.10 -55.61 -35.58
N SER A 166 -20.96 -54.98 -34.79
CA SER A 166 -21.48 -55.48 -33.52
C SER A 166 -22.95 -55.90 -33.68
#